data_073e73b7b88c7b0d07a7be5ebdfd2e10
#
_entry.id   073e73b7b88c7b0d07a7be5ebdfd2e10
#
_cell.length_a   1.000
_cell.length_b   1.000
_cell.length_c   1.000
_cell.angle_alpha   90.00
_cell.angle_beta   90.00
_cell.angle_gamma   90.00
#
_symmetry.space_group_name_H-M   'P 1'
#
loop_
_entity.id
_entity.type
_entity.pdbx_description
1 polymer ?
#
loop_
_entity_poly.entity_id
_entity_poly.type
_entity_poly.pdbx_seq_one_letter_code
_entity_poly.pdbx_strand_id
1 'polypeptide(L)'
;MVIMGIVVFTILSGLAIWIYFGGPKLPAETDAIIDEVLNNELPELFAGKTGVATSDGLDIWYESISPEKQSKGTVLLNIGMGASALDWPKKFVREFVDAGYQVIRYDQRGTGMSDWVVDWDSENPYSLADMAEDAVAVLDALEINEAHIVGLSMGGMIAQEIAINHPDRVTTLTLMLTTGYAIDPELPGLSSSYFISSMVQAVPLLKYRIVGGEKNLIMGRIAKTIGGLGYEELDIKEIAETVLYDLRKRKGFNMKGVFQHKKAVEITPSRYDKLKMIDIPTLVIHGTDDQFMPIEHGMKLVEIIPKAKGLWIDGMGHIFPFPNMSEIMNNILLHFDDSDHG
;
A
#
# COMPACT_ATOMS: atom_id res chain seq x y z
N MET A 1 44.17 0.60 22.66
CA MET A 1 43.46 1.81 22.13
C MET A 1 43.70 2.07 20.64
N VAL A 2 44.95 2.13 20.14
CA VAL A 2 45.24 2.43 18.71
C VAL A 2 44.65 1.43 17.75
N ILE A 3 44.76 0.11 17.99
CA ILE A 3 44.22 -0.95 17.13
C ILE A 3 42.68 -0.85 17.05
N MET A 4 42.00 -0.62 18.17
CA MET A 4 40.56 -0.47 18.23
C MET A 4 40.10 0.79 17.44
N GLY A 5 40.88 1.90 17.50
CA GLY A 5 40.62 3.10 16.71
C GLY A 5 40.75 2.86 15.22
N ILE A 6 41.76 2.11 14.75
CA ILE A 6 41.95 1.75 13.37
C ILE A 6 40.83 0.86 12.87
N VAL A 7 40.40 -0.14 13.63
CA VAL A 7 39.30 -1.04 13.26
C VAL A 7 37.99 -0.26 13.13
N VAL A 8 37.67 0.59 14.10
CA VAL A 8 36.45 1.45 14.03
C VAL A 8 36.50 2.39 12.82
N PHE A 9 37.64 3.04 12.57
CA PHE A 9 37.80 3.91 11.40
C PHE A 9 37.62 3.16 10.08
N THR A 10 38.17 1.96 9.95
CA THR A 10 38.06 1.14 8.75
C THR A 10 36.61 0.72 8.50
N ILE A 11 35.87 0.32 9.56
CA ILE A 11 34.46 -0.05 9.48
C ILE A 11 33.60 1.16 9.07
N LEU A 12 33.79 2.32 9.69
CA LEU A 12 33.06 3.53 9.35
C LEU A 12 33.35 4.01 7.93
N SER A 13 34.61 3.94 7.49
CA SER A 13 34.99 4.29 6.12
C SER A 13 34.38 3.31 5.11
N GLY A 14 34.40 2.01 5.38
CA GLY A 14 33.74 1.00 4.55
C GLY A 14 32.23 1.22 4.45
N LEU A 15 31.59 1.53 5.56
CA LEU A 15 30.16 1.85 5.60
C LEU A 15 29.84 3.12 4.80
N ALA A 16 30.64 4.19 4.94
CA ALA A 16 30.47 5.43 4.20
C ALA A 16 30.63 5.21 2.68
N ILE A 17 31.65 4.44 2.28
CA ILE A 17 31.84 4.06 0.86
C ILE A 17 30.64 3.27 0.35
N TRP A 18 30.16 2.31 1.14
CA TRP A 18 28.99 1.52 0.75
C TRP A 18 27.71 2.35 0.68
N ILE A 19 27.46 3.26 1.61
CA ILE A 19 26.32 4.19 1.54
C ILE A 19 26.41 5.05 0.27
N TYR A 20 27.58 5.57 -0.06
CA TYR A 20 27.74 6.50 -1.18
C TYR A 20 27.67 5.79 -2.55
N PHE A 21 28.36 4.66 -2.71
CA PHE A 21 28.46 3.96 -3.99
C PHE A 21 27.52 2.77 -4.15
N GLY A 22 26.88 2.31 -3.07
CA GLY A 22 25.96 1.18 -3.09
C GLY A 22 24.55 1.55 -3.53
N GLY A 23 23.70 0.51 -3.56
CA GLY A 23 22.30 0.60 -3.97
C GLY A 23 22.09 0.32 -5.46
N PRO A 24 20.83 0.27 -5.91
CA PRO A 24 20.49 0.02 -7.29
C PRO A 24 21.01 1.15 -8.19
N LYS A 25 21.46 0.79 -9.39
CA LYS A 25 21.81 1.78 -10.41
C LYS A 25 20.52 2.39 -10.97
N LEU A 26 20.44 3.70 -10.92
CA LEU A 26 19.35 4.42 -11.57
C LEU A 26 19.58 4.43 -13.08
N PRO A 27 18.52 4.42 -13.90
CA PRO A 27 18.61 4.60 -15.35
C PRO A 27 19.31 5.90 -15.70
N ALA A 28 19.97 5.91 -16.84
CA ALA A 28 20.78 7.06 -17.27
C ALA A 28 19.94 8.35 -17.44
N GLU A 29 18.67 8.20 -17.82
CA GLU A 29 17.72 9.29 -18.03
C GLU A 29 17.10 9.83 -16.73
N THR A 30 17.28 9.16 -15.60
CA THR A 30 16.62 9.51 -14.32
C THR A 30 16.87 10.97 -13.91
N ASP A 31 18.12 11.43 -13.98
CA ASP A 31 18.47 12.80 -13.62
C ASP A 31 17.76 13.83 -14.50
N ALA A 32 17.71 13.60 -15.82
CA ALA A 32 17.06 14.49 -16.77
C ALA A 32 15.54 14.55 -16.56
N ILE A 33 14.91 13.39 -16.31
CA ILE A 33 13.46 13.32 -16.04
C ILE A 33 13.13 14.03 -14.74
N ILE A 34 13.90 13.83 -13.66
CA ILE A 34 13.67 14.51 -12.40
C ILE A 34 13.85 16.03 -12.56
N ASP A 35 14.90 16.48 -13.26
CA ASP A 35 15.13 17.90 -13.52
C ASP A 35 14.01 18.52 -14.36
N GLU A 36 13.44 17.78 -15.33
CA GLU A 36 12.25 18.21 -16.07
C GLU A 36 11.05 18.39 -15.12
N VAL A 37 10.77 17.40 -14.26
CA VAL A 37 9.64 17.46 -13.33
C VAL A 37 9.80 18.59 -12.28
N LEU A 38 11.03 18.82 -11.80
CA LEU A 38 11.31 19.88 -10.82
C LEU A 38 11.10 21.30 -11.38
N ASN A 39 11.38 21.49 -12.68
CA ASN A 39 11.35 22.80 -13.34
C ASN A 39 10.03 23.10 -14.05
N ASN A 40 9.16 22.11 -14.23
CA ASN A 40 7.86 22.29 -14.85
C ASN A 40 6.75 22.44 -13.81
N GLU A 41 5.59 22.90 -14.24
CA GLU A 41 4.37 22.89 -13.44
C GLU A 41 3.94 21.45 -13.21
N LEU A 42 3.65 21.12 -11.94
CA LEU A 42 3.17 19.80 -11.59
C LEU A 42 1.75 19.58 -12.12
N PRO A 43 1.49 18.44 -12.76
CA PRO A 43 0.14 18.10 -13.17
C PRO A 43 -0.75 17.91 -11.94
N GLU A 44 -2.06 18.11 -12.11
CA GLU A 44 -3.02 17.70 -11.10
C GLU A 44 -3.06 16.15 -11.06
N LEU A 45 -2.89 15.58 -9.88
CA LEU A 45 -2.88 14.12 -9.70
C LEU A 45 -4.23 13.56 -9.27
N PHE A 46 -5.16 14.44 -8.94
CA PHE A 46 -6.53 14.05 -8.61
C PHE A 46 -7.43 14.26 -9.82
N ALA A 47 -8.08 13.18 -10.23
CA ALA A 47 -9.00 13.19 -11.38
C ALA A 47 -10.46 13.32 -10.93
N GLY A 48 -10.74 13.10 -9.65
CA GLY A 48 -12.06 13.04 -9.05
C GLY A 48 -12.38 14.21 -8.12
N LYS A 49 -13.49 14.07 -7.42
CA LYS A 49 -13.90 15.00 -6.36
C LYS A 49 -13.21 14.60 -5.06
N THR A 50 -12.55 15.54 -4.41
CA THR A 50 -11.93 15.33 -3.12
C THR A 50 -12.84 15.82 -2.00
N GLY A 51 -12.71 15.20 -0.82
CA GLY A 51 -13.45 15.57 0.38
C GLY A 51 -12.78 15.06 1.63
N VAL A 52 -13.46 15.25 2.75
CA VAL A 52 -13.04 14.81 4.07
C VAL A 52 -14.23 14.15 4.76
N ALA A 53 -14.00 12.96 5.31
CA ALA A 53 -14.92 12.28 6.22
C ALA A 53 -14.40 12.42 7.64
N THR A 54 -15.30 12.47 8.64
CA THR A 54 -14.87 12.49 10.04
C THR A 54 -15.11 11.11 10.66
N SER A 55 -14.05 10.53 11.22
CA SER A 55 -14.07 9.24 11.91
C SER A 55 -13.37 9.37 13.25
N ASP A 56 -14.08 9.10 14.35
CA ASP A 56 -13.56 9.21 15.72
C ASP A 56 -12.81 10.53 16.01
N GLY A 57 -13.34 11.64 15.48
CA GLY A 57 -12.76 12.97 15.63
C GLY A 57 -11.53 13.24 14.75
N LEU A 58 -11.17 12.33 13.85
CA LEU A 58 -10.10 12.51 12.87
C LEU A 58 -10.68 12.85 11.50
N ASP A 59 -10.02 13.74 10.78
CA ASP A 59 -10.32 14.06 9.40
C ASP A 59 -9.64 13.05 8.47
N ILE A 60 -10.43 12.32 7.69
CA ILE A 60 -10.01 11.31 6.72
C ILE A 60 -10.24 11.85 5.32
N TRP A 61 -9.17 12.15 4.63
CA TRP A 61 -9.20 12.68 3.27
C TRP A 61 -9.50 11.56 2.26
N TYR A 62 -10.35 11.85 1.27
CA TYR A 62 -10.66 10.94 0.18
C TYR A 62 -10.75 11.62 -1.17
N GLU A 63 -10.65 10.83 -2.23
CA GLU A 63 -10.99 11.17 -3.60
C GLU A 63 -11.98 10.15 -4.14
N SER A 64 -13.01 10.66 -4.83
CA SER A 64 -14.03 9.88 -5.54
C SER A 64 -13.96 10.18 -7.02
N ILE A 65 -13.65 9.18 -7.85
CA ILE A 65 -13.49 9.28 -9.29
C ILE A 65 -14.66 8.55 -9.94
N SER A 66 -15.51 9.28 -10.65
CA SER A 66 -16.68 8.72 -11.31
C SER A 66 -16.37 8.39 -12.78
N PRO A 67 -16.94 7.31 -13.34
CA PRO A 67 -16.89 7.05 -14.77
C PRO A 67 -17.70 8.09 -15.54
N GLU A 68 -17.45 8.22 -16.84
CA GLU A 68 -18.19 9.16 -17.71
C GLU A 68 -19.70 8.83 -17.83
N LYS A 69 -20.03 7.55 -17.70
CA LYS A 69 -21.41 7.04 -17.74
C LYS A 69 -21.91 6.76 -16.33
N GLN A 70 -23.18 6.37 -16.23
CA GLN A 70 -23.73 5.89 -14.96
C GLN A 70 -22.86 4.74 -14.41
N SER A 71 -22.48 4.86 -13.15
CA SER A 71 -21.65 3.85 -12.49
C SER A 71 -22.40 2.52 -12.37
N LYS A 72 -21.67 1.42 -12.57
CA LYS A 72 -22.14 0.05 -12.32
C LYS A 72 -22.11 -0.30 -10.84
N GLY A 73 -21.24 0.33 -10.07
CA GLY A 73 -21.01 0.10 -8.67
C GLY A 73 -19.85 0.95 -8.17
N THR A 74 -19.46 0.76 -6.92
CA THR A 74 -18.38 1.50 -6.28
C THR A 74 -17.25 0.56 -5.86
N VAL A 75 -16.00 0.98 -6.07
CA VAL A 75 -14.79 0.29 -5.59
C VAL A 75 -14.12 1.16 -4.54
N LEU A 76 -13.93 0.63 -3.33
CA LEU A 76 -13.16 1.26 -2.27
C LEU A 76 -11.77 0.62 -2.17
N LEU A 77 -10.73 1.42 -2.34
CA LEU A 77 -9.33 0.99 -2.36
C LEU A 77 -8.65 1.23 -1.02
N ASN A 78 -8.24 0.15 -0.34
CA ASN A 78 -7.51 0.16 0.92
C ASN A 78 -6.04 -0.18 0.66
N ILE A 79 -5.14 0.81 0.82
CA ILE A 79 -3.70 0.65 0.51
C ILE A 79 -2.93 0.03 1.67
N GLY A 80 -1.68 -0.36 1.40
CA GLY A 80 -0.76 -0.93 2.40
C GLY A 80 -0.23 0.06 3.42
N MET A 81 0.57 -0.46 4.36
CA MET A 81 1.13 0.26 5.50
C MET A 81 1.93 1.49 5.10
N GLY A 82 1.59 2.65 5.68
CA GLY A 82 2.31 3.92 5.51
C GLY A 82 2.24 4.54 4.12
N ALA A 83 1.47 3.93 3.22
CA ALA A 83 1.19 4.46 1.89
C ALA A 83 -0.01 5.42 1.93
N SER A 84 -0.08 6.31 0.96
CA SER A 84 -1.18 7.25 0.76
C SER A 84 -2.02 6.87 -0.46
N ALA A 85 -3.15 7.53 -0.65
CA ALA A 85 -4.02 7.34 -1.82
C ALA A 85 -3.27 7.53 -3.16
N LEU A 86 -2.21 8.36 -3.19
CA LEU A 86 -1.40 8.58 -4.38
C LEU A 86 -0.46 7.42 -4.73
N ASP A 87 -0.22 6.50 -3.80
CA ASP A 87 0.59 5.31 -4.06
C ASP A 87 -0.15 4.24 -4.89
N TRP A 88 -1.47 4.39 -5.11
CA TRP A 88 -2.19 3.60 -6.11
C TRP A 88 -1.78 4.06 -7.52
N PRO A 89 -1.19 3.19 -8.38
CA PRO A 89 -0.81 3.58 -9.73
C PRO A 89 -2.01 4.10 -10.52
N LYS A 90 -1.80 5.18 -11.27
CA LYS A 90 -2.85 5.80 -12.09
C LYS A 90 -3.53 4.78 -13.01
N LYS A 91 -2.74 3.87 -13.60
CA LYS A 91 -3.27 2.81 -14.47
C LYS A 91 -4.22 1.88 -13.71
N PHE A 92 -3.87 1.44 -12.49
CA PHE A 92 -4.72 0.56 -11.69
C PHE A 92 -6.07 1.20 -11.36
N VAL A 93 -6.06 2.47 -10.96
CA VAL A 93 -7.29 3.23 -10.68
C VAL A 93 -8.12 3.41 -11.95
N ARG A 94 -7.48 3.75 -13.07
CA ARG A 94 -8.14 3.99 -14.34
C ARG A 94 -8.83 2.76 -14.91
N GLU A 95 -8.25 1.58 -14.78
CA GLU A 95 -8.85 0.32 -15.25
C GLU A 95 -10.25 0.09 -14.64
N PHE A 96 -10.47 0.40 -13.37
CA PHE A 96 -11.80 0.33 -12.75
C PHE A 96 -12.75 1.40 -13.30
N VAL A 97 -12.26 2.65 -13.45
CA VAL A 97 -13.08 3.75 -13.97
C VAL A 97 -13.50 3.47 -15.41
N ASP A 98 -12.59 2.98 -16.24
CA ASP A 98 -12.83 2.62 -17.65
C ASP A 98 -13.78 1.42 -17.77
N ALA A 99 -13.74 0.49 -16.79
CA ALA A 99 -14.71 -0.61 -16.68
C ALA A 99 -16.11 -0.17 -16.22
N GLY A 100 -16.26 1.10 -15.81
CA GLY A 100 -17.54 1.72 -15.46
C GLY A 100 -17.83 1.77 -13.95
N TYR A 101 -16.83 1.61 -13.09
CA TYR A 101 -16.99 1.72 -11.65
C TYR A 101 -16.61 3.11 -11.11
N GLN A 102 -17.32 3.59 -10.10
CA GLN A 102 -16.85 4.70 -9.28
C GLN A 102 -15.71 4.20 -8.39
N VAL A 103 -14.57 4.89 -8.38
CA VAL A 103 -13.42 4.51 -7.56
C VAL A 103 -13.24 5.51 -6.42
N ILE A 104 -13.16 4.98 -5.21
CA ILE A 104 -12.83 5.75 -4.01
C ILE A 104 -11.47 5.29 -3.52
N ARG A 105 -10.56 6.25 -3.35
CA ARG A 105 -9.30 6.05 -2.64
C ARG A 105 -9.17 7.08 -1.54
N TYR A 106 -8.60 6.72 -0.42
CA TYR A 106 -8.48 7.60 0.73
C TYR A 106 -7.11 7.47 1.38
N ASP A 107 -6.72 8.51 2.09
CA ASP A 107 -5.55 8.46 2.95
C ASP A 107 -5.94 7.87 4.30
N GLN A 108 -5.26 6.81 4.69
CA GLN A 108 -5.45 6.24 6.03
C GLN A 108 -5.02 7.25 7.10
N ARG A 109 -5.59 7.17 8.32
CA ARG A 109 -5.11 7.96 9.45
C ARG A 109 -3.60 7.89 9.55
N GLY A 110 -2.94 9.02 9.73
CA GLY A 110 -1.48 9.10 9.79
C GLY A 110 -0.79 9.20 8.43
N THR A 111 -1.50 9.24 7.29
CA THR A 111 -0.89 9.37 5.96
C THR A 111 -1.49 10.53 5.16
N GLY A 112 -0.78 10.98 4.16
CA GLY A 112 -1.24 11.95 3.19
C GLY A 112 -1.89 13.19 3.80
N MET A 113 -3.10 13.50 3.36
CA MET A 113 -3.89 14.67 3.81
C MET A 113 -4.78 14.37 5.03
N SER A 114 -4.99 13.10 5.37
CA SER A 114 -5.70 12.71 6.59
C SER A 114 -4.95 13.15 7.85
N ASP A 115 -5.63 13.16 8.98
CA ASP A 115 -5.02 13.58 10.23
C ASP A 115 -3.88 12.65 10.65
N TRP A 116 -2.78 13.29 11.07
CA TRP A 116 -1.64 12.62 11.66
C TRP A 116 -1.83 12.59 13.18
N VAL A 117 -1.99 11.39 13.74
CA VAL A 117 -2.21 11.21 15.17
C VAL A 117 -0.96 11.56 15.94
N VAL A 118 -0.84 12.85 16.36
CA VAL A 118 0.37 13.38 17.00
C VAL A 118 0.46 12.98 18.48
N ASP A 119 -0.68 12.94 19.17
CA ASP A 119 -0.82 12.57 20.58
C ASP A 119 -1.13 11.07 20.73
N TRP A 120 -0.47 10.26 19.89
CA TRP A 120 -0.67 8.82 19.87
C TRP A 120 -0.18 8.18 21.18
N ASP A 121 -1.10 7.52 21.86
CA ASP A 121 -0.81 6.73 23.05
C ASP A 121 -0.35 5.33 22.66
N SER A 122 0.90 5.01 22.94
CA SER A 122 1.48 3.69 22.66
C SER A 122 0.93 2.57 23.56
N GLU A 123 0.33 2.91 24.71
CA GLU A 123 -0.30 1.96 25.62
C GLU A 123 -1.75 1.67 25.23
N ASN A 124 -2.40 2.63 24.55
CA ASN A 124 -3.75 2.48 23.99
C ASN A 124 -3.77 2.84 22.49
N PRO A 125 -3.06 2.10 21.65
CA PRO A 125 -2.98 2.37 20.23
C PRO A 125 -4.28 2.01 19.51
N TYR A 126 -4.59 2.73 18.42
CA TYR A 126 -5.67 2.32 17.52
C TYR A 126 -5.34 0.96 16.86
N SER A 127 -6.38 0.24 16.49
CA SER A 127 -6.33 -1.09 15.86
C SER A 127 -6.65 -1.02 14.36
N LEU A 128 -6.59 -2.16 13.65
CA LEU A 128 -7.09 -2.26 12.28
C LEU A 128 -8.61 -2.10 12.20
N ALA A 129 -9.35 -2.44 13.26
CA ALA A 129 -10.79 -2.20 13.33
C ALA A 129 -11.12 -0.70 13.34
N ASP A 130 -10.35 0.11 14.10
CA ASP A 130 -10.52 1.58 14.06
C ASP A 130 -10.21 2.16 12.68
N MET A 131 -9.24 1.57 11.95
CA MET A 131 -8.95 1.97 10.56
C MET A 131 -10.04 1.50 9.58
N ALA A 132 -10.75 0.43 9.88
CA ALA A 132 -11.91 0.00 9.11
C ALA A 132 -13.08 0.98 9.27
N GLU A 133 -13.31 1.51 10.49
CA GLU A 133 -14.29 2.57 10.70
C GLU A 133 -13.98 3.84 9.89
N ASP A 134 -12.70 4.18 9.70
CA ASP A 134 -12.32 5.29 8.80
C ASP A 134 -12.79 5.07 7.37
N ALA A 135 -12.58 3.85 6.87
CA ALA A 135 -12.99 3.49 5.52
C ALA A 135 -14.52 3.51 5.35
N VAL A 136 -15.25 3.04 6.37
CA VAL A 136 -16.72 3.11 6.41
C VAL A 136 -17.22 4.55 6.49
N ALA A 137 -16.57 5.40 7.30
CA ALA A 137 -16.91 6.83 7.37
C ALA A 137 -16.74 7.54 6.02
N VAL A 138 -15.75 7.13 5.21
CA VAL A 138 -15.59 7.65 3.84
C VAL A 138 -16.77 7.23 2.96
N LEU A 139 -17.26 5.98 3.04
CA LEU A 139 -18.46 5.54 2.32
C LEU A 139 -19.68 6.33 2.77
N ASP A 140 -19.84 6.56 4.08
CA ASP A 140 -20.95 7.33 4.65
C ASP A 140 -20.95 8.78 4.19
N ALA A 141 -19.79 9.44 4.19
CA ALA A 141 -19.63 10.81 3.70
C ALA A 141 -19.99 10.98 2.21
N LEU A 142 -19.93 9.89 1.46
CA LEU A 142 -20.28 9.83 0.04
C LEU A 142 -21.70 9.26 -0.21
N GLU A 143 -22.45 8.92 0.84
CA GLU A 143 -23.76 8.29 0.79
C GLU A 143 -23.77 6.97 -0.02
N ILE A 144 -22.64 6.21 0.06
CA ILE A 144 -22.48 4.91 -0.59
C ILE A 144 -22.93 3.82 0.37
N ASN A 145 -23.94 3.05 0.00
CA ASN A 145 -24.46 1.99 0.85
C ASN A 145 -23.55 0.77 0.88
N GLU A 146 -23.04 0.34 -0.27
CA GLU A 146 -22.19 -0.84 -0.40
C GLU A 146 -21.13 -0.62 -1.49
N ALA A 147 -20.01 -1.34 -1.41
CA ALA A 147 -18.92 -1.25 -2.36
C ALA A 147 -18.19 -2.59 -2.53
N HIS A 148 -17.53 -2.75 -3.68
CA HIS A 148 -16.46 -3.72 -3.85
C HIS A 148 -15.24 -3.25 -3.05
N ILE A 149 -14.84 -4.00 -2.03
CA ILE A 149 -13.72 -3.64 -1.16
C ILE A 149 -12.45 -4.31 -1.65
N VAL A 150 -11.47 -3.51 -2.05
CA VAL A 150 -10.16 -3.97 -2.53
C VAL A 150 -9.09 -3.56 -1.54
N GLY A 151 -8.31 -4.51 -1.05
CA GLY A 151 -7.28 -4.24 -0.05
C GLY A 151 -5.94 -4.88 -0.37
N LEU A 152 -4.88 -4.08 -0.27
CA LEU A 152 -3.49 -4.50 -0.49
C LEU A 152 -2.73 -4.57 0.86
N SER A 153 -2.11 -5.71 1.18
CA SER A 153 -1.26 -5.88 2.36
C SER A 153 -2.01 -5.52 3.66
N MET A 154 -1.58 -4.54 4.44
CA MET A 154 -2.34 -4.02 5.58
C MET A 154 -3.75 -3.55 5.17
N GLY A 155 -3.90 -2.95 3.99
CA GLY A 155 -5.22 -2.59 3.46
C GLY A 155 -6.14 -3.80 3.25
N GLY A 156 -5.58 -4.98 2.94
CA GLY A 156 -6.32 -6.24 2.93
C GLY A 156 -6.76 -6.70 4.32
N MET A 157 -5.98 -6.40 5.35
CA MET A 157 -6.37 -6.67 6.74
C MET A 157 -7.50 -5.72 7.18
N ILE A 158 -7.46 -4.44 6.77
CA ILE A 158 -8.54 -3.47 7.00
C ILE A 158 -9.80 -3.91 6.25
N ALA A 159 -9.69 -4.34 5.00
CA ALA A 159 -10.80 -4.86 4.21
C ALA A 159 -11.51 -6.06 4.88
N GLN A 160 -10.74 -6.93 5.53
CA GLN A 160 -11.27 -8.02 6.35
C GLN A 160 -12.05 -7.50 7.55
N GLU A 161 -11.55 -6.47 8.26
CA GLU A 161 -12.28 -5.86 9.38
C GLU A 161 -13.59 -5.21 8.91
N ILE A 162 -13.61 -4.56 7.74
CA ILE A 162 -14.85 -4.03 7.13
C ILE A 162 -15.82 -5.17 6.87
N ALA A 163 -15.38 -6.26 6.22
CA ALA A 163 -16.24 -7.41 5.91
C ALA A 163 -16.78 -8.14 7.16
N ILE A 164 -16.04 -8.14 8.25
CA ILE A 164 -16.43 -8.76 9.52
C ILE A 164 -17.43 -7.88 10.28
N ASN A 165 -17.18 -6.58 10.38
CA ASN A 165 -17.95 -5.68 11.24
C ASN A 165 -19.11 -5.00 10.50
N HIS A 166 -19.00 -4.86 9.17
CA HIS A 166 -19.97 -4.19 8.29
C HIS A 166 -20.25 -5.02 7.02
N PRO A 167 -20.70 -6.29 7.15
CA PRO A 167 -20.87 -7.18 5.99
C PRO A 167 -21.89 -6.66 4.97
N ASP A 168 -22.87 -5.88 5.41
CA ASP A 168 -23.88 -5.20 4.58
C ASP A 168 -23.31 -4.04 3.74
N ARG A 169 -22.08 -3.63 4.00
CA ARG A 169 -21.39 -2.58 3.24
C ARG A 169 -20.47 -3.16 2.14
N VAL A 170 -20.40 -4.50 2.00
CA VAL A 170 -19.43 -5.18 1.13
C VAL A 170 -20.13 -6.02 0.07
N THR A 171 -20.08 -5.57 -1.18
CA THR A 171 -20.56 -6.35 -2.34
C THR A 171 -19.64 -7.53 -2.64
N THR A 172 -18.34 -7.26 -2.76
CA THR A 172 -17.28 -8.30 -2.88
C THR A 172 -16.04 -7.89 -2.11
N LEU A 173 -15.21 -8.87 -1.78
CA LEU A 173 -13.95 -8.68 -1.09
C LEU A 173 -12.78 -9.14 -1.97
N THR A 174 -11.82 -8.26 -2.25
CA THR A 174 -10.57 -8.60 -2.94
C THR A 174 -9.40 -8.36 -2.01
N LEU A 175 -8.66 -9.42 -1.70
CA LEU A 175 -7.56 -9.44 -0.73
C LEU A 175 -6.25 -9.73 -1.46
N MET A 176 -5.35 -8.72 -1.52
CA MET A 176 -4.08 -8.83 -2.25
C MET A 176 -2.89 -8.84 -1.29
N LEU A 177 -2.00 -9.85 -1.39
CA LEU A 177 -0.74 -9.94 -0.63
C LEU A 177 -0.95 -9.72 0.87
N THR A 178 -1.90 -10.41 1.49
CA THR A 178 -2.34 -10.15 2.86
C THR A 178 -2.55 -11.43 3.67
N THR A 179 -2.90 -11.27 4.94
CA THR A 179 -3.10 -12.36 5.90
C THR A 179 -4.30 -12.12 6.81
N GLY A 180 -4.83 -13.20 7.37
CA GLY A 180 -5.84 -13.14 8.44
C GLY A 180 -5.26 -12.91 9.83
N TYR A 181 -3.94 -13.17 10.02
CA TYR A 181 -3.22 -12.92 11.27
C TYR A 181 -1.73 -12.72 10.99
N ALA A 182 -1.22 -11.52 11.27
CA ALA A 182 0.13 -11.12 10.88
C ALA A 182 1.26 -11.83 11.65
N ILE A 183 0.96 -12.29 12.86
CA ILE A 183 1.92 -12.99 13.74
C ILE A 183 1.50 -14.44 13.99
N ASP A 184 0.91 -15.09 12.97
CA ASP A 184 0.47 -16.47 13.05
C ASP A 184 1.69 -17.42 13.29
N PRO A 185 1.71 -18.16 14.42
CA PRO A 185 2.82 -19.04 14.71
C PRO A 185 2.80 -20.34 13.87
N GLU A 186 1.70 -20.65 13.19
CA GLU A 186 1.55 -21.84 12.35
C GLU A 186 1.96 -21.60 10.89
N LEU A 187 2.09 -20.32 10.49
CA LEU A 187 2.48 -19.95 9.14
C LEU A 187 3.92 -19.44 9.08
N PRO A 188 4.56 -19.55 7.90
CA PRO A 188 5.89 -18.99 7.71
C PRO A 188 5.88 -17.49 7.99
N GLY A 189 6.73 -17.04 8.90
CA GLY A 189 6.92 -15.61 9.12
C GLY A 189 7.83 -14.98 8.06
N LEU A 190 8.08 -13.68 8.23
CA LEU A 190 9.05 -12.96 7.43
C LEU A 190 10.39 -13.70 7.39
N SER A 191 10.86 -14.06 6.20
CA SER A 191 12.12 -14.76 6.01
C SER A 191 13.28 -13.93 6.59
N SER A 192 14.10 -14.56 7.46
CA SER A 192 15.27 -13.90 8.04
C SER A 192 16.26 -13.43 6.98
N SER A 193 16.42 -14.19 5.90
CA SER A 193 17.27 -13.82 4.77
C SER A 193 16.70 -12.60 4.01
N TYR A 194 15.40 -12.54 3.81
CA TYR A 194 14.73 -11.39 3.21
C TYR A 194 14.85 -10.14 4.09
N PHE A 195 14.64 -10.29 5.41
CA PHE A 195 14.80 -9.19 6.35
C PHE A 195 16.22 -8.60 6.33
N ILE A 196 17.24 -9.47 6.42
CA ILE A 196 18.63 -9.03 6.32
C ILE A 196 18.92 -8.40 4.97
N SER A 197 18.49 -9.01 3.87
CA SER A 197 18.66 -8.47 2.52
C SER A 197 18.01 -7.10 2.37
N SER A 198 16.78 -6.94 2.87
CA SER A 198 16.05 -5.66 2.81
C SER A 198 16.75 -4.57 3.64
N MET A 199 17.25 -4.91 4.83
CA MET A 199 18.05 -3.97 5.63
C MET A 199 19.34 -3.58 4.91
N VAL A 200 20.05 -4.55 4.36
CA VAL A 200 21.28 -4.32 3.58
C VAL A 200 21.00 -3.41 2.39
N GLN A 201 19.93 -3.66 1.65
CA GLN A 201 19.53 -2.84 0.50
C GLN A 201 19.07 -1.42 0.89
N ALA A 202 18.50 -1.25 2.08
CA ALA A 202 18.05 0.05 2.58
C ALA A 202 19.20 0.99 2.97
N VAL A 203 20.34 0.44 3.42
CA VAL A 203 21.49 1.26 3.89
C VAL A 203 22.01 2.23 2.83
N PRO A 204 22.27 1.85 1.57
CA PRO A 204 22.70 2.79 0.52
C PRO A 204 21.66 3.88 0.20
N LEU A 205 20.37 3.65 0.47
CA LEU A 205 19.32 4.65 0.24
C LEU A 205 19.39 5.81 1.24
N LEU A 206 20.09 5.63 2.36
CA LEU A 206 20.29 6.69 3.36
C LEU A 206 20.98 7.92 2.76
N LYS A 207 21.84 7.77 1.72
CA LYS A 207 22.50 8.89 1.05
C LYS A 207 21.49 9.94 0.57
N TYR A 208 20.36 9.52 0.03
CA TYR A 208 19.32 10.42 -0.49
C TYR A 208 18.63 11.22 0.63
N ARG A 209 18.47 10.61 1.81
CA ARG A 209 17.92 11.29 2.99
C ARG A 209 18.94 12.21 3.66
N ILE A 210 20.20 11.79 3.74
CA ILE A 210 21.30 12.56 4.36
C ILE A 210 21.57 13.84 3.53
N VAL A 211 21.63 13.72 2.22
CA VAL A 211 21.82 14.87 1.32
C VAL A 211 20.56 15.76 1.31
N GLY A 212 19.37 15.14 1.35
CA GLY A 212 18.10 15.85 1.41
C GLY A 212 17.75 16.58 0.11
N GLY A 213 16.69 17.39 0.18
CA GLY A 213 16.15 18.13 -0.96
C GLY A 213 15.26 17.26 -1.87
N GLU A 214 14.37 17.91 -2.62
CA GLU A 214 13.35 17.25 -3.43
C GLU A 214 13.94 16.24 -4.40
N LYS A 215 14.99 16.61 -5.15
CA LYS A 215 15.66 15.73 -6.11
C LYS A 215 16.14 14.42 -5.46
N ASN A 216 16.77 14.49 -4.31
CA ASN A 216 17.28 13.31 -3.61
C ASN A 216 16.15 12.46 -3.02
N LEU A 217 15.07 13.06 -2.54
CA LEU A 217 13.92 12.30 -2.05
C LEU A 217 13.24 11.52 -3.19
N ILE A 218 13.12 12.14 -4.38
CA ILE A 218 12.62 11.48 -5.59
C ILE A 218 13.56 10.33 -5.99
N MET A 219 14.89 10.59 -6.09
CA MET A 219 15.89 9.55 -6.37
C MET A 219 15.79 8.37 -5.39
N GLY A 220 15.64 8.67 -4.11
CA GLY A 220 15.49 7.64 -3.07
C GLY A 220 14.25 6.78 -3.25
N ARG A 221 13.13 7.37 -3.66
CA ARG A 221 11.90 6.63 -3.97
C ARG A 221 12.08 5.76 -5.20
N ILE A 222 12.62 6.30 -6.30
CA ILE A 222 12.92 5.54 -7.52
C ILE A 222 13.86 4.38 -7.22
N ALA A 223 14.96 4.64 -6.49
CA ALA A 223 15.92 3.60 -6.10
C ALA A 223 15.28 2.50 -5.24
N LYS A 224 14.38 2.85 -4.31
CA LYS A 224 13.62 1.89 -3.52
C LYS A 224 12.71 1.02 -4.40
N THR A 225 12.04 1.63 -5.36
CA THR A 225 11.14 0.93 -6.28
C THR A 225 11.92 -0.01 -7.20
N ILE A 226 13.05 0.44 -7.78
CA ILE A 226 13.93 -0.42 -8.60
C ILE A 226 14.44 -1.62 -7.79
N GLY A 227 14.85 -1.41 -6.54
CA GLY A 227 15.31 -2.49 -5.66
C GLY A 227 14.25 -3.56 -5.37
N GLY A 228 12.97 -3.19 -5.41
CA GLY A 228 11.85 -4.10 -5.17
C GLY A 228 11.29 -4.75 -6.46
N LEU A 229 11.20 -3.99 -7.55
CA LEU A 229 10.50 -4.40 -8.78
C LEU A 229 11.45 -4.77 -9.94
N GLY A 230 12.74 -4.37 -9.89
CA GLY A 230 13.54 -4.26 -11.09
C GLY A 230 13.17 -3.01 -11.91
N TYR A 231 13.78 -2.90 -13.12
CA TYR A 231 13.69 -1.65 -13.90
C TYR A 231 12.65 -1.68 -15.03
N GLU A 232 12.30 -2.85 -15.55
CA GLU A 232 11.68 -3.00 -16.88
C GLU A 232 10.28 -2.37 -17.04
N GLU A 233 9.60 -1.96 -15.95
CA GLU A 233 8.21 -1.45 -16.00
C GLU A 233 8.01 -0.14 -15.21
N LEU A 234 9.09 0.62 -14.91
CA LEU A 234 8.97 1.83 -14.09
C LEU A 234 8.71 3.08 -14.92
N ASP A 235 7.59 3.73 -14.68
CA ASP A 235 7.38 5.12 -15.08
C ASP A 235 8.07 6.06 -14.09
N ILE A 236 9.35 6.40 -14.39
CA ILE A 236 10.16 7.30 -13.57
C ILE A 236 9.50 8.67 -13.41
N LYS A 237 8.83 9.15 -14.48
CA LYS A 237 8.16 10.45 -14.47
C LYS A 237 6.94 10.43 -13.53
N GLU A 238 6.12 9.40 -13.60
CA GLU A 238 4.98 9.23 -12.68
C GLU A 238 5.43 9.19 -11.22
N ILE A 239 6.52 8.44 -10.92
CA ILE A 239 7.08 8.38 -9.56
C ILE A 239 7.59 9.77 -9.13
N ALA A 240 8.33 10.48 -10.00
CA ALA A 240 8.87 11.79 -9.68
C ALA A 240 7.76 12.83 -9.44
N GLU A 241 6.73 12.87 -10.30
CA GLU A 241 5.57 13.73 -10.17
C GLU A 241 4.81 13.44 -8.87
N THR A 242 4.57 12.15 -8.57
CA THR A 242 3.85 11.73 -7.35
C THR A 242 4.58 12.15 -6.08
N VAL A 243 5.89 11.89 -6.00
CA VAL A 243 6.70 12.28 -4.84
C VAL A 243 6.75 13.80 -4.69
N LEU A 244 6.97 14.54 -5.78
CA LEU A 244 7.06 15.98 -5.74
C LEU A 244 5.72 16.63 -5.40
N TYR A 245 4.62 16.08 -5.93
CA TYR A 245 3.26 16.53 -5.59
C TYR A 245 2.98 16.34 -4.11
N ASP A 246 3.32 15.16 -3.55
CA ASP A 246 3.13 14.87 -2.14
C ASP A 246 3.96 15.83 -1.25
N LEU A 247 5.20 16.16 -1.65
CA LEU A 247 6.05 17.10 -0.93
C LEU A 247 5.57 18.57 -0.99
N ARG A 248 5.06 19.01 -2.16
CA ARG A 248 4.73 20.43 -2.40
C ARG A 248 3.26 20.78 -2.15
N LYS A 249 2.36 19.84 -2.35
CA LYS A 249 0.90 20.04 -2.32
C LYS A 249 0.20 19.32 -1.18
N ARG A 250 0.90 18.39 -0.51
CA ARG A 250 0.36 17.58 0.58
C ARG A 250 1.29 17.61 1.79
N LYS A 251 1.09 16.71 2.76
CA LYS A 251 1.88 16.68 4.01
C LYS A 251 3.18 15.87 3.89
N GLY A 252 3.42 15.20 2.76
CA GLY A 252 4.57 14.32 2.56
C GLY A 252 4.48 13.01 3.34
N PHE A 253 5.62 12.32 3.47
CA PHE A 253 5.71 10.99 4.08
C PHE A 253 5.84 11.07 5.60
N ASN A 254 4.98 10.35 6.33
CA ASN A 254 4.96 10.28 7.78
C ASN A 254 5.57 8.98 8.33
N MET A 255 6.81 9.01 8.78
CA MET A 255 7.47 7.85 9.39
C MET A 255 6.80 7.41 10.71
N LYS A 256 6.28 8.38 11.51
CA LYS A 256 5.55 8.03 12.74
C LYS A 256 4.29 7.24 12.42
N GLY A 257 3.54 7.63 11.38
CA GLY A 257 2.37 6.89 10.90
C GLY A 257 2.69 5.45 10.52
N VAL A 258 3.86 5.19 9.90
CA VAL A 258 4.29 3.81 9.60
C VAL A 258 4.44 2.97 10.88
N PHE A 259 5.05 3.54 11.93
CA PHE A 259 5.19 2.82 13.21
C PHE A 259 3.85 2.62 13.92
N GLN A 260 2.95 3.57 13.82
CA GLN A 260 1.59 3.48 14.36
C GLN A 260 0.79 2.38 13.63
N HIS A 261 0.84 2.33 12.30
CA HIS A 261 0.23 1.26 11.49
C HIS A 261 0.81 -0.11 11.82
N LYS A 262 2.15 -0.21 11.96
CA LYS A 262 2.79 -1.45 12.38
C LYS A 262 2.25 -1.92 13.73
N LYS A 263 2.10 -1.00 14.67
CA LYS A 263 1.54 -1.32 15.99
C LYS A 263 0.08 -1.76 15.89
N ALA A 264 -0.75 -1.09 15.06
CA ALA A 264 -2.14 -1.50 14.81
C ALA A 264 -2.22 -2.94 14.29
N VAL A 265 -1.33 -3.31 13.35
CA VAL A 265 -1.23 -4.69 12.85
C VAL A 265 -0.85 -5.67 13.96
N GLU A 266 0.14 -5.32 14.80
CA GLU A 266 0.65 -6.20 15.86
C GLU A 266 -0.38 -6.48 16.98
N ILE A 267 -1.20 -5.48 17.33
CA ILE A 267 -2.18 -5.63 18.41
C ILE A 267 -3.49 -6.24 17.95
N THR A 268 -3.76 -6.21 16.62
CA THR A 268 -5.00 -6.77 16.09
C THR A 268 -4.97 -8.30 16.17
N PRO A 269 -5.93 -8.94 16.85
CA PRO A 269 -5.96 -10.38 17.01
C PRO A 269 -6.23 -11.13 15.70
N SER A 270 -6.11 -12.45 15.72
CA SER A 270 -6.50 -13.31 14.61
C SER A 270 -7.96 -13.08 14.22
N ARG A 271 -8.19 -12.93 12.90
CA ARG A 271 -9.53 -12.77 12.30
C ARG A 271 -10.14 -14.09 11.83
N TYR A 272 -9.40 -15.20 11.93
CA TYR A 272 -9.79 -16.48 11.32
C TYR A 272 -11.19 -16.95 11.72
N ASP A 273 -11.55 -16.89 13.00
CA ASP A 273 -12.85 -17.39 13.45
C ASP A 273 -14.01 -16.51 12.96
N LYS A 274 -13.80 -15.22 12.80
CA LYS A 274 -14.79 -14.30 12.23
C LYS A 274 -14.87 -14.45 10.71
N LEU A 275 -13.73 -14.64 10.03
CA LEU A 275 -13.66 -14.84 8.58
C LEU A 275 -14.38 -16.11 8.11
N LYS A 276 -14.43 -17.16 8.94
CA LYS A 276 -15.21 -18.37 8.67
C LYS A 276 -16.72 -18.12 8.56
N MET A 277 -17.19 -17.00 9.09
CA MET A 277 -18.62 -16.68 9.18
C MET A 277 -19.09 -15.69 8.11
N ILE A 278 -18.17 -15.06 7.37
CA ILE A 278 -18.57 -14.13 6.32
C ILE A 278 -19.10 -14.90 5.10
N ASP A 279 -20.18 -14.39 4.51
CA ASP A 279 -20.82 -14.95 3.31
C ASP A 279 -20.66 -14.01 2.10
N ILE A 280 -19.49 -13.41 1.96
CA ILE A 280 -19.16 -12.42 0.93
C ILE A 280 -18.28 -13.10 -0.11
N PRO A 281 -18.63 -12.98 -1.43
CA PRO A 281 -17.74 -13.43 -2.49
C PRO A 281 -16.34 -12.83 -2.32
N THR A 282 -15.32 -13.66 -2.25
CA THR A 282 -13.96 -13.22 -1.92
C THR A 282 -12.94 -13.72 -2.94
N LEU A 283 -12.10 -12.82 -3.45
CA LEU A 283 -10.94 -13.13 -4.28
C LEU A 283 -9.66 -12.86 -3.49
N VAL A 284 -8.82 -13.87 -3.35
CA VAL A 284 -7.49 -13.74 -2.74
C VAL A 284 -6.43 -13.80 -3.83
N ILE A 285 -5.60 -12.75 -3.95
CA ILE A 285 -4.53 -12.65 -4.93
C ILE A 285 -3.20 -12.64 -4.20
N HIS A 286 -2.30 -13.56 -4.54
CA HIS A 286 -1.01 -13.65 -3.87
C HIS A 286 0.10 -14.07 -4.84
N GLY A 287 1.31 -13.56 -4.61
CA GLY A 287 2.49 -13.94 -5.38
C GLY A 287 3.18 -15.16 -4.80
N THR A 288 3.68 -16.03 -5.68
CA THR A 288 4.40 -17.26 -5.25
C THR A 288 5.76 -16.96 -4.62
N ASP A 289 6.35 -15.80 -4.95
CA ASP A 289 7.68 -15.37 -4.48
C ASP A 289 7.59 -14.28 -3.40
N ASP A 290 6.42 -14.09 -2.78
CA ASP A 290 6.25 -13.15 -1.68
C ASP A 290 7.01 -13.63 -0.43
N GLN A 291 8.18 -13.05 -0.21
CA GLN A 291 9.02 -13.35 0.96
C GLN A 291 8.69 -12.48 2.18
N PHE A 292 7.91 -11.43 2.00
CA PHE A 292 7.45 -10.57 3.10
C PHE A 292 6.21 -11.17 3.77
N MET A 293 5.24 -11.60 2.97
CA MET A 293 4.04 -12.31 3.39
C MET A 293 3.94 -13.60 2.56
N PRO A 294 4.52 -14.72 3.01
CA PRO A 294 4.55 -15.95 2.23
C PRO A 294 3.16 -16.39 1.75
N ILE A 295 3.11 -17.04 0.58
CA ILE A 295 1.87 -17.41 -0.11
C ILE A 295 0.90 -18.24 0.77
N GLU A 296 1.44 -18.96 1.75
CA GLU A 296 0.67 -19.76 2.70
C GLU A 296 -0.36 -18.92 3.46
N HIS A 297 -0.07 -17.61 3.67
CA HIS A 297 -1.03 -16.68 4.28
C HIS A 297 -2.25 -16.47 3.37
N GLY A 298 -2.06 -16.31 2.07
CA GLY A 298 -3.15 -16.23 1.10
C GLY A 298 -3.92 -17.54 0.97
N MET A 299 -3.21 -18.68 0.93
CA MET A 299 -3.82 -20.01 0.90
C MET A 299 -4.68 -20.26 2.14
N LYS A 300 -4.22 -19.81 3.31
CA LYS A 300 -5.00 -19.92 4.56
C LYS A 300 -6.29 -19.10 4.51
N LEU A 301 -6.29 -17.92 3.90
CA LEU A 301 -7.50 -17.14 3.71
C LEU A 301 -8.51 -17.86 2.81
N VAL A 302 -8.04 -18.48 1.71
CA VAL A 302 -8.91 -19.27 0.82
C VAL A 302 -9.46 -20.52 1.51
N GLU A 303 -8.67 -21.17 2.38
CA GLU A 303 -9.14 -22.31 3.19
C GLU A 303 -10.24 -21.91 4.17
N ILE A 304 -10.14 -20.72 4.75
CA ILE A 304 -10.99 -20.29 5.87
C ILE A 304 -12.28 -19.62 5.39
N ILE A 305 -12.20 -18.75 4.37
CA ILE A 305 -13.35 -17.95 3.91
C ILE A 305 -14.22 -18.81 2.99
N PRO A 306 -15.51 -19.03 3.32
CA PRO A 306 -16.34 -20.03 2.62
C PRO A 306 -16.50 -19.85 1.12
N LYS A 307 -16.53 -18.59 0.62
CA LYS A 307 -16.70 -18.26 -0.81
C LYS A 307 -15.42 -17.76 -1.47
N ALA A 308 -14.26 -18.03 -0.87
CA ALA A 308 -13.00 -17.51 -1.39
C ALA A 308 -12.49 -18.32 -2.60
N LYS A 309 -12.03 -17.59 -3.61
CA LYS A 309 -11.25 -18.10 -4.74
C LYS A 309 -9.83 -17.57 -4.63
N GLY A 310 -8.81 -18.39 -4.94
CA GLY A 310 -7.40 -17.99 -4.95
C GLY A 310 -6.90 -17.72 -6.36
N LEU A 311 -6.13 -16.66 -6.55
CA LEU A 311 -5.34 -16.38 -7.74
C LEU A 311 -3.87 -16.26 -7.32
N TRP A 312 -3.06 -17.20 -7.77
CA TRP A 312 -1.64 -17.27 -7.47
C TRP A 312 -0.84 -16.80 -8.66
N ILE A 313 -0.05 -15.73 -8.50
CA ILE A 313 0.76 -15.12 -9.57
C ILE A 313 2.18 -15.61 -9.45
N ASP A 314 2.63 -16.37 -10.44
CA ASP A 314 3.96 -16.97 -10.46
C ASP A 314 5.06 -15.91 -10.50
N GLY A 315 6.09 -16.07 -9.65
CA GLY A 315 7.22 -15.15 -9.55
C GLY A 315 6.92 -13.78 -8.94
N MET A 316 5.67 -13.47 -8.60
CA MET A 316 5.34 -12.18 -7.97
C MET A 316 5.72 -12.16 -6.50
N GLY A 317 6.47 -11.12 -6.08
CA GLY A 317 6.79 -10.84 -4.68
C GLY A 317 5.79 -9.91 -4.00
N HIS A 318 6.16 -9.36 -2.81
CA HIS A 318 5.37 -8.35 -2.07
C HIS A 318 5.58 -6.96 -2.66
N ILE A 319 5.16 -6.76 -3.89
CA ILE A 319 5.45 -5.55 -4.67
C ILE A 319 4.20 -4.96 -5.33
N PHE A 320 4.24 -3.64 -5.49
CA PHE A 320 3.21 -2.88 -6.18
C PHE A 320 3.87 -1.65 -6.85
N PRO A 321 3.60 -1.32 -8.11
CA PRO A 321 2.66 -1.95 -9.03
C PRO A 321 3.04 -3.39 -9.41
N PHE A 322 2.04 -4.19 -9.81
CA PHE A 322 2.22 -5.59 -10.13
C PHE A 322 2.79 -5.80 -11.53
N PRO A 323 3.75 -6.75 -11.72
CA PRO A 323 4.23 -7.11 -13.06
C PRO A 323 3.09 -7.58 -13.97
N ASN A 324 2.12 -8.34 -13.41
CA ASN A 324 1.01 -8.95 -14.14
C ASN A 324 -0.29 -8.14 -14.00
N MET A 325 -0.21 -6.81 -14.07
CA MET A 325 -1.33 -5.90 -13.82
C MET A 325 -2.59 -6.29 -14.61
N SER A 326 -2.46 -6.60 -15.90
CA SER A 326 -3.62 -6.92 -16.76
C SER A 326 -4.31 -8.22 -16.36
N GLU A 327 -3.56 -9.24 -15.94
CA GLU A 327 -4.10 -10.49 -15.44
C GLU A 327 -4.86 -10.28 -14.13
N ILE A 328 -4.25 -9.54 -13.21
CA ILE A 328 -4.84 -9.20 -11.92
C ILE A 328 -6.14 -8.42 -12.11
N MET A 329 -6.12 -7.37 -12.93
CA MET A 329 -7.30 -6.54 -13.20
C MET A 329 -8.44 -7.34 -13.84
N ASN A 330 -8.13 -8.17 -14.84
CA ASN A 330 -9.15 -9.02 -15.49
C ASN A 330 -9.83 -9.94 -14.46
N ASN A 331 -9.08 -10.56 -13.56
CA ASN A 331 -9.64 -11.44 -12.54
C ASN A 331 -10.47 -10.67 -11.50
N ILE A 332 -10.06 -9.45 -11.11
CA ILE A 332 -10.83 -8.60 -10.19
C ILE A 332 -12.16 -8.20 -10.85
N LEU A 333 -12.14 -7.74 -12.10
CA LEU A 333 -13.36 -7.34 -12.81
C LEU A 333 -14.32 -8.51 -13.03
N LEU A 334 -13.80 -9.68 -13.40
CA LEU A 334 -14.61 -10.91 -13.49
C LEU A 334 -15.22 -11.28 -12.12
N HIS A 335 -14.48 -11.09 -11.04
CA HIS A 335 -14.98 -11.34 -9.69
C HIS A 335 -16.13 -10.40 -9.31
N PHE A 336 -16.08 -9.15 -9.75
CA PHE A 336 -17.19 -8.20 -9.57
C PHE A 336 -18.43 -8.61 -10.36
N ASP A 337 -18.26 -8.91 -11.66
CA ASP A 337 -19.35 -9.31 -12.55
C ASP A 337 -20.04 -10.61 -12.11
N ASP A 338 -19.28 -11.63 -11.60
CA ASP A 338 -19.83 -12.89 -11.07
C ASP A 338 -20.79 -12.65 -9.89
N SER A 339 -20.58 -11.58 -9.11
CA SER A 339 -21.41 -11.27 -7.93
C SER A 339 -22.69 -10.50 -8.27
N ASP A 340 -22.69 -9.73 -9.37
CA ASP A 340 -23.84 -8.95 -9.80
C ASP A 340 -24.94 -9.83 -10.45
N HIS A 341 -24.61 -11.10 -10.77
CA HIS A 341 -25.50 -12.05 -11.43
C HIS A 341 -25.92 -13.25 -10.56
N GLY A 342 -25.56 -13.29 -9.30
CA GLY A 342 -25.89 -14.31 -8.30
C GLY A 342 -26.92 -13.81 -7.30
#